data_f4315f68ee7e38b89bd925ab4da43412
#
_entry.id   f4315f68ee7e38b89bd925ab4da43412
#
_cell.length_a   1.000
_cell.length_b   1.000
_cell.length_c   1.000
_cell.angle_alpha   90.00
_cell.angle_beta   90.00
_cell.angle_gamma   90.00
#
_symmetry.space_group_name_H-M   'P 1'
#
loop_
_entity.id
_entity.type
_entity.pdbx_description
1 polymer ?
#
loop_
_entity_poly.entity_id
_entity_poly.type
_entity_poly.pdbx_seq_one_letter_code
_entity_poly.pdbx_strand_id
1 'polypeptide(L)'
;MNYRNYLIYALALAVPGSLADAQHNDAGMFNRELLEKCSNAAGVSGFEQEIRSLIAAELEGCGEITQSTSGNLICEKKGPEGAPCVAMVAHMDEIGFMVQGVTDDGFLLLVTLGGWWNHTLPSQRVLVMTRDGKRIPGQVGTKPPHLLPETQRKQVMPTESLFVDVGASSKAEVEALGIRPGCCVVPDVKLQPLGVANRWMGKAFDNRAGVYCMIQVMKALRDTPIPCTLRAIATVQEEVGTRGARALQESFVPDYAVILEAPPADDTFGQSGVCRQGVLGKGVQVRLFDPTNITPPEFADFVLEIAQRHHIPCQPTVRRTGGTDAAASYPQWHGAPSIVLGVPTRYIHSHNGILDERDLQSAIDLTIQLILNIDSAREKDLRK
;
A
#
# COMPACT_ATOMS: atom_id res chain seq x y z
N MET A 1 -53.29 -14.12 23.72
CA MET A 1 -52.28 -15.09 24.22
C MET A 1 -50.96 -14.40 24.38
N ASN A 2 -50.43 -14.47 25.57
CA ASN A 2 -49.39 -13.61 26.13
C ASN A 2 -48.00 -13.85 25.51
N TYR A 3 -47.34 -12.78 25.13
CA TYR A 3 -45.86 -12.77 24.94
C TYR A 3 -45.24 -12.21 26.23
N ARG A 4 -44.47 -13.02 26.94
CA ARG A 4 -43.67 -12.66 28.10
C ARG A 4 -42.31 -12.13 27.68
N ASN A 5 -42.01 -10.95 28.23
CA ASN A 5 -40.74 -10.29 28.27
C ASN A 5 -39.66 -11.13 28.96
N TYR A 6 -38.50 -11.27 28.34
CA TYR A 6 -37.27 -11.62 29.04
C TYR A 6 -36.33 -10.40 29.03
N LEU A 7 -36.34 -9.73 30.20
CA LEU A 7 -35.25 -8.82 30.59
C LEU A 7 -34.08 -9.69 31.08
N ILE A 8 -32.92 -9.56 30.45
CA ILE A 8 -31.67 -10.08 31.01
C ILE A 8 -30.90 -8.90 31.61
N TYR A 9 -30.77 -8.89 32.91
CA TYR A 9 -29.90 -8.00 33.67
C TYR A 9 -28.47 -8.42 33.47
N ALA A 10 -27.64 -7.56 32.87
CA ALA A 10 -26.17 -7.70 32.90
C ALA A 10 -25.66 -7.06 34.19
N LEU A 11 -25.23 -7.88 35.12
CA LEU A 11 -24.49 -7.45 36.30
C LEU A 11 -23.08 -7.13 35.91
N ALA A 12 -22.72 -5.85 35.99
CA ALA A 12 -21.31 -5.43 35.86
C ALA A 12 -20.59 -5.70 37.19
N LEU A 13 -19.75 -6.70 37.25
CA LEU A 13 -18.75 -6.87 38.30
C LEU A 13 -17.52 -6.02 37.97
N ALA A 14 -17.34 -4.93 38.69
CA ALA A 14 -16.14 -4.16 38.74
C ALA A 14 -15.06 -4.94 39.49
N VAL A 15 -13.96 -5.27 38.82
CA VAL A 15 -12.72 -5.73 39.48
C VAL A 15 -11.78 -4.53 39.50
N PRO A 16 -11.33 -4.08 40.66
CA PRO A 16 -10.33 -3.01 40.75
C PRO A 16 -8.91 -3.59 40.69
N GLY A 17 -8.07 -2.96 39.87
CA GLY A 17 -6.63 -2.84 40.10
C GLY A 17 -5.73 -3.82 39.39
N SER A 18 -4.99 -3.33 38.49
CA SER A 18 -3.67 -2.74 38.72
C SER A 18 -3.13 -2.08 37.46
N LEU A 19 -2.75 -0.86 37.66
CA LEU A 19 -2.06 0.01 36.74
C LEU A 19 -0.72 -0.60 36.32
N ALA A 20 -0.56 -0.78 35.02
CA ALA A 20 0.73 -0.51 34.40
C ALA A 20 0.45 0.66 33.45
N ASP A 21 0.72 1.88 33.92
CA ASP A 21 0.90 3.06 33.10
C ASP A 21 2.07 2.79 32.16
N ALA A 22 1.81 2.18 31.03
CA ALA A 22 2.69 2.28 29.89
C ALA A 22 2.52 3.71 29.38
N GLN A 23 3.55 4.52 29.55
CA GLN A 23 3.70 5.81 28.89
C GLN A 23 3.31 5.63 27.42
N HIS A 24 2.19 6.23 27.03
CA HIS A 24 1.82 6.40 25.64
C HIS A 24 2.89 7.34 25.03
N ASN A 25 3.90 6.74 24.42
CA ASN A 25 4.73 7.44 23.45
C ASN A 25 3.85 7.87 22.28
N ASP A 26 4.11 9.05 21.71
CA ASP A 26 3.43 9.63 20.53
C ASP A 26 3.35 8.71 19.30
N ALA A 27 3.94 7.53 19.34
CA ALA A 27 3.93 6.50 18.30
C ALA A 27 2.56 5.80 18.09
N GLY A 28 1.55 6.06 18.94
CA GLY A 28 0.23 5.41 18.87
C GLY A 28 -0.89 6.28 18.29
N MET A 29 -0.64 7.53 17.88
CA MET A 29 -1.65 8.39 17.28
C MET A 29 -1.49 8.46 15.75
N PHE A 30 -2.63 8.44 15.03
CA PHE A 30 -2.68 8.63 13.60
C PHE A 30 -1.93 9.91 13.18
N ASN A 31 -0.91 9.76 12.33
CA ASN A 31 -0.10 10.86 11.84
C ASN A 31 -0.59 11.31 10.46
N ARG A 32 -1.51 12.26 10.44
CA ARG A 32 -2.07 12.82 9.22
C ARG A 32 -1.00 13.39 8.28
N GLU A 33 -0.03 14.13 8.83
CA GLU A 33 1.02 14.79 8.03
C GLU A 33 1.87 13.76 7.29
N LEU A 34 2.23 12.65 7.94
CA LEU A 34 2.99 11.58 7.31
C LEU A 34 2.16 10.89 6.20
N LEU A 35 0.87 10.60 6.45
CA LEU A 35 -0.01 10.02 5.43
C LEU A 35 -0.14 10.97 4.22
N GLU A 36 -0.26 12.27 4.46
CA GLU A 36 -0.32 13.28 3.41
C GLU A 36 0.97 13.33 2.60
N LYS A 37 2.13 13.32 3.24
CA LYS A 37 3.43 13.26 2.57
C LYS A 37 3.56 11.99 1.73
N CYS A 38 3.22 10.82 2.27
CA CYS A 38 3.29 9.54 1.56
C CYS A 38 2.35 9.50 0.35
N SER A 39 1.08 9.89 0.52
CA SER A 39 0.09 9.88 -0.56
C SER A 39 0.40 10.89 -1.65
N ASN A 40 0.83 12.12 -1.29
CA ASN A 40 1.04 13.21 -2.24
C ASN A 40 2.37 13.13 -3.00
N ALA A 41 3.38 12.40 -2.48
CA ALA A 41 4.66 12.24 -3.15
C ALA A 41 4.51 11.55 -4.50
N ALA A 42 5.20 12.07 -5.52
CA ALA A 42 5.27 11.42 -6.82
C ALA A 42 6.22 10.21 -6.77
N GLY A 43 5.86 9.14 -7.50
CA GLY A 43 6.69 7.95 -7.51
C GLY A 43 6.05 6.82 -8.31
N VAL A 44 5.89 7.03 -9.62
CA VAL A 44 5.48 5.98 -10.55
C VAL A 44 6.59 4.93 -10.65
N SER A 45 6.25 3.69 -10.98
CA SER A 45 7.22 2.60 -11.21
C SER A 45 8.42 3.07 -12.06
N GLY A 46 9.63 2.96 -11.51
CA GLY A 46 10.88 3.43 -12.12
C GLY A 46 11.24 4.90 -11.84
N PHE A 47 10.39 5.65 -11.14
CA PHE A 47 10.59 7.06 -10.80
C PHE A 47 10.33 7.34 -9.32
N GLU A 48 10.76 6.43 -8.45
CA GLU A 48 10.43 6.42 -7.02
C GLU A 48 11.33 7.35 -6.17
N GLN A 49 12.19 8.19 -6.75
CA GLN A 49 13.18 8.98 -6.02
C GLN A 49 12.58 9.87 -4.93
N GLU A 50 11.45 10.53 -5.22
CA GLU A 50 10.83 11.46 -4.26
C GLU A 50 10.31 10.71 -3.04
N ILE A 51 9.53 9.67 -3.23
CA ILE A 51 9.01 8.85 -2.12
C ILE A 51 10.13 8.10 -1.40
N ARG A 52 11.14 7.59 -2.10
CA ARG A 52 12.30 6.94 -1.47
C ARG A 52 13.05 7.89 -0.54
N SER A 53 13.27 9.14 -0.96
CA SER A 53 13.92 10.17 -0.13
C SER A 53 13.09 10.50 1.10
N LEU A 54 11.76 10.57 0.96
CA LEU A 54 10.85 10.75 2.07
C LEU A 54 10.97 9.59 3.09
N ILE A 55 10.90 8.35 2.62
CA ILE A 55 11.00 7.17 3.47
C ILE A 55 12.34 7.14 4.21
N ALA A 56 13.44 7.41 3.52
CA ALA A 56 14.77 7.46 4.13
C ALA A 56 14.85 8.49 5.26
N ALA A 57 14.31 9.70 5.03
CA ALA A 57 14.28 10.75 6.04
C ALA A 57 13.40 10.38 7.25
N GLU A 58 12.24 9.76 7.01
CA GLU A 58 11.32 9.35 8.10
C GLU A 58 11.85 8.15 8.91
N LEU A 59 12.74 7.33 8.34
CA LEU A 59 13.38 6.19 9.01
C LEU A 59 14.74 6.51 9.63
N GLU A 60 15.21 7.75 9.56
CA GLU A 60 16.46 8.16 10.19
C GLU A 60 16.44 7.85 11.69
N GLY A 61 17.50 7.16 12.16
CA GLY A 61 17.62 6.71 13.55
C GLY A 61 16.80 5.46 13.92
N CYS A 62 16.05 4.86 13.00
CA CYS A 62 15.32 3.61 13.26
C CYS A 62 16.16 2.34 12.98
N GLY A 63 17.25 2.45 12.24
CA GLY A 63 18.12 1.34 11.87
C GLY A 63 19.17 1.77 10.85
N GLU A 64 19.94 0.82 10.33
CA GLU A 64 20.90 1.03 9.25
C GLU A 64 20.16 1.11 7.90
N ILE A 65 20.30 2.24 7.22
CA ILE A 65 19.62 2.48 5.92
C ILE A 65 20.58 2.19 4.78
N THR A 66 20.14 1.33 3.87
CA THR A 66 20.88 0.98 2.65
C THR A 66 19.94 1.03 1.44
N GLN A 67 20.53 1.12 0.24
CA GLN A 67 19.79 1.07 -1.01
C GLN A 67 20.34 -0.05 -1.89
N SER A 68 19.48 -0.90 -2.43
CA SER A 68 19.87 -1.93 -3.38
C SER A 68 20.16 -1.33 -4.77
N THR A 69 20.85 -2.09 -5.63
CA THR A 69 21.12 -1.70 -7.02
C THR A 69 19.82 -1.47 -7.81
N SER A 70 18.76 -2.21 -7.52
CA SER A 70 17.44 -2.02 -8.16
C SER A 70 16.70 -0.77 -7.68
N GLY A 71 17.12 -0.18 -6.55
CA GLY A 71 16.52 1.02 -5.97
C GLY A 71 15.64 0.77 -4.75
N ASN A 72 15.51 -0.47 -4.26
CA ASN A 72 14.81 -0.72 -2.99
C ASN A 72 15.53 0.00 -1.86
N LEU A 73 14.78 0.55 -0.91
CA LEU A 73 15.30 1.10 0.33
C LEU A 73 15.12 0.07 1.44
N ILE A 74 16.19 -0.19 2.20
CA ILE A 74 16.20 -1.17 3.28
C ILE A 74 16.63 -0.46 4.56
N CYS A 75 15.84 -0.56 5.63
CA CYS A 75 16.20 -0.12 6.97
C CYS A 75 16.27 -1.35 7.87
N GLU A 76 17.49 -1.71 8.32
CA GLU A 76 17.72 -2.87 9.18
C GLU A 76 17.88 -2.46 10.65
N LYS A 77 17.03 -3.02 11.49
CA LYS A 77 17.18 -3.02 12.95
C LYS A 77 17.64 -4.41 13.40
N LYS A 78 18.87 -4.50 13.89
CA LYS A 78 19.46 -5.76 14.34
C LYS A 78 18.82 -6.26 15.63
N GLY A 79 18.48 -7.54 15.65
CA GLY A 79 18.11 -8.28 16.84
C GLY A 79 19.32 -8.97 17.53
N PRO A 80 19.06 -9.86 18.48
CA PRO A 80 20.10 -10.69 19.08
C PRO A 80 20.85 -11.54 18.03
N GLU A 81 22.07 -11.92 18.32
CA GLU A 81 22.83 -12.84 17.45
C GLU A 81 22.12 -14.20 17.33
N GLY A 82 21.98 -14.68 16.09
CA GLY A 82 21.25 -15.94 15.79
C GLY A 82 19.72 -15.83 15.84
N ALA A 83 19.18 -14.62 16.06
CA ALA A 83 17.74 -14.40 15.98
C ALA A 83 17.21 -14.51 14.53
N PRO A 84 15.94 -14.88 14.34
CA PRO A 84 15.35 -14.96 13.01
C PRO A 84 15.33 -13.57 12.32
N CYS A 85 15.40 -13.60 11.00
CA CYS A 85 15.26 -12.39 10.17
C CYS A 85 13.83 -12.27 9.68
N VAL A 86 13.18 -11.15 10.00
CA VAL A 86 11.84 -10.79 9.52
C VAL A 86 11.95 -9.69 8.47
N ALA A 87 11.45 -9.95 7.25
CA ALA A 87 11.26 -8.93 6.25
C ALA A 87 9.88 -8.29 6.40
N MET A 88 9.82 -6.98 6.59
CA MET A 88 8.60 -6.19 6.53
C MET A 88 8.65 -5.38 5.23
N VAL A 89 7.77 -5.70 4.29
CA VAL A 89 7.85 -5.23 2.90
C VAL A 89 6.63 -4.37 2.55
N ALA A 90 6.86 -3.23 1.90
CA ALA A 90 5.81 -2.42 1.30
C ALA A 90 6.36 -1.80 0.01
N HIS A 91 5.62 -1.88 -1.11
CA HIS A 91 6.09 -1.22 -2.32
C HIS A 91 5.85 0.29 -2.27
N MET A 92 6.82 1.04 -2.79
CA MET A 92 6.77 2.49 -2.76
C MET A 92 6.31 3.12 -4.08
N ASP A 93 6.26 2.35 -5.16
CA ASP A 93 5.75 2.84 -6.43
C ASP A 93 4.21 2.94 -6.43
N GLU A 94 3.73 3.75 -7.34
CA GLU A 94 2.31 3.93 -7.64
C GLU A 94 2.07 3.72 -9.12
N ILE A 95 0.85 3.40 -9.52
CA ILE A 95 0.46 3.38 -10.93
C ILE A 95 0.51 4.77 -11.55
N GLY A 96 0.81 4.85 -12.82
CA GLY A 96 0.85 6.09 -13.57
C GLY A 96 1.05 5.84 -15.06
N PHE A 97 1.72 6.79 -15.71
CA PHE A 97 1.98 6.68 -17.15
C PHE A 97 3.38 7.16 -17.49
N MET A 98 3.82 6.81 -18.69
CA MET A 98 5.01 7.39 -19.32
C MET A 98 4.61 8.03 -20.63
N VAL A 99 5.16 9.19 -20.92
CA VAL A 99 5.00 9.86 -22.23
C VAL A 99 5.71 8.99 -23.27
N GLN A 100 4.92 8.45 -24.20
CA GLN A 100 5.41 7.68 -25.33
C GLN A 100 5.89 8.58 -26.47
N GLY A 101 5.18 9.66 -26.71
CA GLY A 101 5.44 10.58 -27.80
C GLY A 101 4.65 11.88 -27.67
N VAL A 102 5.00 12.85 -28.51
CA VAL A 102 4.31 14.14 -28.63
C VAL A 102 3.84 14.31 -30.06
N THR A 103 2.56 14.60 -30.24
CA THR A 103 1.97 14.89 -31.55
C THR A 103 2.38 16.28 -32.06
N ASP A 104 2.29 16.52 -33.33
CA ASP A 104 2.59 17.85 -33.91
C ASP A 104 1.68 18.94 -33.37
N ASP A 105 0.44 18.58 -32.97
CA ASP A 105 -0.57 19.47 -32.35
C ASP A 105 -0.36 19.63 -30.83
N GLY A 106 0.68 19.07 -30.21
CA GLY A 106 1.03 19.28 -28.81
C GLY A 106 0.36 18.35 -27.80
N PHE A 107 -0.23 17.24 -28.22
CA PHE A 107 -0.77 16.23 -27.29
C PHE A 107 0.25 15.18 -26.94
N LEU A 108 0.17 14.65 -25.69
CA LEU A 108 1.07 13.60 -25.20
C LEU A 108 0.41 12.24 -25.33
N LEU A 109 1.03 11.35 -26.07
CA LEU A 109 0.65 9.95 -26.13
C LEU A 109 1.25 9.20 -24.94
N LEU A 110 0.48 8.28 -24.34
CA LEU A 110 0.84 7.62 -23.09
C LEU A 110 0.97 6.10 -23.23
N VAL A 111 1.82 5.51 -22.40
CA VAL A 111 1.77 4.10 -22.01
C VAL A 111 1.51 4.02 -20.52
N THR A 112 0.76 3.01 -20.08
CA THR A 112 0.49 2.78 -18.65
C THR A 112 1.72 2.20 -17.96
N LEU A 113 1.93 2.61 -16.72
CA LEU A 113 2.81 1.95 -15.75
C LEU A 113 1.90 1.44 -14.63
N GLY A 114 1.79 0.12 -14.52
CA GLY A 114 0.80 -0.55 -13.69
C GLY A 114 -0.58 -0.71 -14.34
N GLY A 115 -1.48 -1.34 -13.61
CA GLY A 115 -2.81 -1.68 -14.10
C GLY A 115 -3.82 -0.54 -13.92
N TRP A 116 -4.38 -0.03 -15.00
CA TRP A 116 -5.44 0.97 -14.97
C TRP A 116 -6.76 0.41 -15.46
N TRP A 117 -7.86 0.89 -14.85
CA TRP A 117 -9.18 0.67 -15.40
C TRP A 117 -9.59 1.86 -16.30
N ASN A 118 -9.64 1.61 -17.61
CA ASN A 118 -9.80 2.67 -18.62
C ASN A 118 -11.04 3.55 -18.42
N HIS A 119 -12.09 3.04 -17.79
CA HIS A 119 -13.28 3.82 -17.45
C HIS A 119 -13.01 5.02 -16.55
N THR A 120 -11.98 4.97 -15.73
CA THR A 120 -11.66 6.01 -14.74
C THR A 120 -10.67 7.05 -15.25
N LEU A 121 -10.15 6.88 -16.47
CA LEU A 121 -9.08 7.74 -17.01
C LEU A 121 -9.57 9.06 -17.64
N PRO A 122 -10.64 9.08 -18.46
CA PRO A 122 -11.04 10.31 -19.14
C PRO A 122 -11.35 11.45 -18.18
N SER A 123 -10.88 12.65 -18.52
CA SER A 123 -11.07 13.90 -17.77
C SER A 123 -10.37 13.98 -16.42
N GLN A 124 -9.50 13.04 -16.10
CA GLN A 124 -8.69 13.11 -14.86
C GLN A 124 -7.53 14.09 -14.99
N ARG A 125 -7.25 14.80 -13.90
CA ARG A 125 -6.10 15.69 -13.81
C ARG A 125 -4.83 14.89 -13.52
N VAL A 126 -3.74 15.31 -14.17
CA VAL A 126 -2.42 14.69 -14.01
C VAL A 126 -1.31 15.73 -13.91
N LEU A 127 -0.16 15.32 -13.43
CA LEU A 127 1.08 16.09 -13.46
C LEU A 127 2.10 15.33 -14.31
N VAL A 128 2.61 16.02 -15.34
CA VAL A 128 3.75 15.51 -16.11
C VAL A 128 5.03 15.95 -15.40
N MET A 129 5.86 14.97 -15.02
CA MET A 129 7.09 15.21 -14.30
C MET A 129 8.24 15.32 -15.29
N THR A 130 8.86 16.49 -15.38
CA THR A 130 10.02 16.68 -16.24
C THR A 130 11.32 16.27 -15.54
N ARG A 131 12.38 16.04 -16.29
CA ARG A 131 13.67 15.64 -15.70
C ARG A 131 14.37 16.73 -14.89
N ASP A 132 14.03 17.99 -15.14
CA ASP A 132 14.50 19.13 -14.37
C ASP A 132 13.62 19.45 -13.15
N GLY A 133 12.71 18.53 -12.81
CA GLY A 133 11.89 18.57 -11.59
C GLY A 133 10.63 19.43 -11.66
N LYS A 134 10.29 19.96 -12.83
CA LYS A 134 9.01 20.69 -12.99
C LYS A 134 7.83 19.73 -12.97
N ARG A 135 6.70 20.23 -12.48
CA ARG A 135 5.42 19.52 -12.45
C ARG A 135 4.44 20.28 -13.35
N ILE A 136 4.23 19.77 -14.54
CA ILE A 136 3.37 20.42 -15.53
C ILE A 136 1.97 19.84 -15.42
N PRO A 137 0.94 20.66 -15.06
CA PRO A 137 -0.42 20.17 -15.00
C PRO A 137 -0.95 19.83 -16.39
N GLY A 138 -1.73 18.78 -16.45
CA GLY A 138 -2.40 18.33 -17.66
C GLY A 138 -3.69 17.59 -17.33
N GLN A 139 -4.43 17.27 -18.37
CA GLN A 139 -5.68 16.52 -18.27
C GLN A 139 -5.68 15.36 -19.25
N VAL A 140 -6.16 14.20 -18.77
CA VAL A 140 -6.39 13.05 -19.67
C VAL A 140 -7.56 13.39 -20.57
N GLY A 141 -7.27 13.54 -21.85
CA GLY A 141 -8.23 13.87 -22.91
C GLY A 141 -8.62 12.64 -23.71
N THR A 142 -9.77 12.75 -24.33
CA THR A 142 -10.29 11.83 -25.33
C THR A 142 -11.14 12.59 -26.31
N LYS A 143 -11.43 11.99 -27.47
CA LYS A 143 -12.35 12.59 -28.42
C LYS A 143 -13.73 12.82 -27.77
N PRO A 144 -14.29 14.04 -27.82
CA PRO A 144 -15.56 14.34 -27.16
C PRO A 144 -16.69 13.45 -27.67
N PRO A 145 -17.64 13.03 -26.81
CA PRO A 145 -18.70 12.11 -27.20
C PRO A 145 -19.60 12.63 -28.34
N HIS A 146 -19.71 13.98 -28.50
CA HIS A 146 -20.45 14.61 -29.59
C HIS A 146 -19.85 14.31 -30.97
N LEU A 147 -18.55 14.04 -31.04
CA LEU A 147 -17.80 13.72 -32.24
C LEU A 147 -17.61 12.24 -32.48
N LEU A 148 -18.14 11.38 -31.57
CA LEU A 148 -18.05 9.93 -31.67
C LEU A 148 -19.33 9.32 -32.29
N PRO A 149 -19.23 8.29 -33.14
CA PRO A 149 -20.35 7.46 -33.53
C PRO A 149 -21.03 6.86 -32.28
N GLU A 150 -22.35 6.63 -32.32
CA GLU A 150 -23.12 6.11 -31.20
C GLU A 150 -22.55 4.78 -30.66
N THR A 151 -22.08 3.91 -31.54
CA THR A 151 -21.48 2.62 -31.18
C THR A 151 -20.22 2.78 -30.34
N GLN A 152 -19.39 3.79 -30.62
CA GLN A 152 -18.15 4.06 -29.86
C GLN A 152 -18.43 4.72 -28.50
N ARG A 153 -19.51 5.54 -28.39
CA ARG A 153 -19.87 6.16 -27.11
C ARG A 153 -20.20 5.15 -26.00
N LYS A 154 -20.62 3.93 -26.40
CA LYS A 154 -20.99 2.85 -25.46
C LYS A 154 -19.83 1.91 -25.12
N GLN A 155 -18.66 2.15 -25.70
CA GLN A 155 -17.47 1.33 -25.48
C GLN A 155 -16.50 2.01 -24.53
N VAL A 156 -15.75 1.18 -23.78
CA VAL A 156 -14.58 1.65 -23.00
C VAL A 156 -13.54 2.15 -23.98
N MET A 157 -13.04 3.36 -23.76
CA MET A 157 -11.96 3.90 -24.59
C MET A 157 -10.67 3.13 -24.28
N PRO A 158 -10.02 2.52 -25.29
CA PRO A 158 -8.70 1.93 -25.09
C PRO A 158 -7.67 3.00 -24.74
N THR A 159 -6.65 2.65 -23.96
CA THR A 159 -5.62 3.60 -23.51
C THR A 159 -4.93 4.30 -24.67
N GLU A 160 -4.75 3.59 -25.77
CA GLU A 160 -4.10 4.11 -27.00
C GLU A 160 -4.94 5.25 -27.69
N SER A 161 -6.20 5.40 -27.30
CA SER A 161 -7.08 6.48 -27.76
C SER A 161 -7.08 7.69 -26.81
N LEU A 162 -6.41 7.58 -25.69
CA LEU A 162 -6.27 8.63 -24.68
C LEU A 162 -4.97 9.40 -24.89
N PHE A 163 -4.97 10.65 -24.50
CA PHE A 163 -3.81 11.52 -24.54
C PHE A 163 -3.80 12.44 -23.32
N VAL A 164 -2.67 13.08 -23.03
CA VAL A 164 -2.64 14.18 -22.06
C VAL A 164 -2.53 15.49 -22.81
N ASP A 165 -3.42 16.41 -22.44
CA ASP A 165 -3.45 17.79 -22.90
C ASP A 165 -2.81 18.66 -21.79
N VAL A 166 -1.76 19.38 -22.12
CA VAL A 166 -1.06 20.35 -21.26
C VAL A 166 -1.31 21.79 -21.70
N GLY A 167 -2.28 22.01 -22.60
CA GLY A 167 -2.65 23.32 -23.13
C GLY A 167 -1.74 23.85 -24.24
N ALA A 168 -0.83 23.01 -24.77
CA ALA A 168 0.03 23.36 -25.88
C ALA A 168 -0.68 23.20 -27.23
N SER A 169 -0.28 23.96 -28.22
CA SER A 169 -0.80 23.95 -29.60
C SER A 169 0.21 23.40 -30.61
N SER A 170 1.38 23.03 -30.15
CA SER A 170 2.43 22.49 -30.98
C SER A 170 3.43 21.62 -30.19
N LYS A 171 4.11 20.74 -30.91
CA LYS A 171 5.21 19.97 -30.34
C LYS A 171 6.32 20.86 -29.77
N ALA A 172 6.63 21.98 -30.44
CA ALA A 172 7.66 22.92 -29.98
C ALA A 172 7.31 23.54 -28.61
N GLU A 173 6.04 23.90 -28.39
CA GLU A 173 5.58 24.40 -27.10
C GLU A 173 5.73 23.33 -25.99
N VAL A 174 5.38 22.07 -26.26
CA VAL A 174 5.58 20.95 -25.33
C VAL A 174 7.05 20.77 -24.99
N GLU A 175 7.93 20.79 -25.99
CA GLU A 175 9.38 20.67 -25.79
C GLU A 175 9.95 21.84 -24.96
N ALA A 176 9.43 23.06 -25.15
CA ALA A 176 9.79 24.24 -24.35
C ALA A 176 9.38 24.12 -22.87
N LEU A 177 8.32 23.37 -22.54
CA LEU A 177 7.97 23.01 -21.17
C LEU A 177 8.95 22.02 -20.54
N GLY A 178 9.84 21.38 -21.33
CA GLY A 178 10.76 20.34 -20.88
C GLY A 178 10.18 18.91 -20.96
N ILE A 179 9.01 18.77 -21.56
CA ILE A 179 8.34 17.46 -21.74
C ILE A 179 8.91 16.76 -22.96
N ARG A 180 9.22 15.47 -22.80
CA ARG A 180 9.74 14.60 -23.86
C ARG A 180 9.34 13.14 -23.62
N PRO A 181 9.45 12.26 -24.60
CA PRO A 181 9.31 10.81 -24.38
C PRO A 181 10.15 10.34 -23.18
N GLY A 182 9.55 9.51 -22.34
CA GLY A 182 10.12 9.02 -21.09
C GLY A 182 9.93 9.92 -19.87
N CYS A 183 9.22 11.04 -19.96
CA CYS A 183 8.68 11.74 -18.78
C CYS A 183 7.57 10.93 -18.17
N CYS A 184 7.55 10.80 -16.82
CA CYS A 184 6.48 10.10 -16.15
C CYS A 184 5.28 11.05 -15.85
N VAL A 185 4.10 10.45 -15.67
CA VAL A 185 2.86 11.18 -15.44
C VAL A 185 2.17 10.53 -14.25
N VAL A 186 1.83 11.35 -13.24
CA VAL A 186 1.18 10.92 -12.00
C VAL A 186 -0.20 11.57 -11.87
N PRO A 187 -1.14 10.97 -11.12
CA PRO A 187 -2.40 11.62 -10.76
C PRO A 187 -2.16 12.93 -10.00
N ASP A 188 -2.88 14.00 -10.37
CA ASP A 188 -2.90 15.28 -9.64
C ASP A 188 -4.03 15.28 -8.61
N VAL A 189 -3.80 14.55 -7.51
CA VAL A 189 -4.72 14.39 -6.38
C VAL A 189 -3.99 14.67 -5.09
N LYS A 190 -4.66 15.33 -4.15
CA LYS A 190 -4.16 15.62 -2.82
C LYS A 190 -4.98 14.89 -1.78
N LEU A 191 -4.30 14.44 -0.70
CA LEU A 191 -4.97 13.86 0.44
C LEU A 191 -5.95 14.85 1.05
N GLN A 192 -7.17 14.41 1.32
CA GLN A 192 -8.20 15.21 1.99
C GLN A 192 -9.10 14.34 2.87
N PRO A 193 -9.61 14.89 3.98
CA PRO A 193 -10.61 14.21 4.78
C PRO A 193 -11.95 14.15 4.05
N LEU A 194 -12.73 13.11 4.30
CA LEU A 194 -14.11 13.03 3.86
C LEU A 194 -15.08 13.55 4.95
N GLY A 195 -16.35 13.73 4.60
CA GLY A 195 -17.38 14.21 5.53
C GLY A 195 -17.75 13.24 6.67
N VAL A 196 -17.19 12.02 6.65
CA VAL A 196 -17.31 11.02 7.71
C VAL A 196 -15.99 10.93 8.45
N ALA A 197 -16.03 10.92 9.78
CA ALA A 197 -14.83 10.83 10.62
C ALA A 197 -13.96 9.60 10.26
N ASN A 198 -12.66 9.75 10.40
CA ASN A 198 -11.64 8.73 10.17
C ASN A 198 -11.51 8.26 8.71
N ARG A 199 -12.17 8.94 7.74
CA ARG A 199 -12.11 8.60 6.32
C ARG A 199 -11.27 9.59 5.55
N TRP A 200 -10.39 9.07 4.73
CA TRP A 200 -9.47 9.84 3.92
C TRP A 200 -9.59 9.47 2.45
N MET A 201 -9.50 10.47 1.57
CA MET A 201 -9.41 10.27 0.14
C MET A 201 -8.09 10.84 -0.38
N GLY A 202 -7.41 10.08 -1.21
CA GLY A 202 -6.12 10.47 -1.80
C GLY A 202 -5.73 9.54 -2.95
N LYS A 203 -4.58 9.82 -3.55
CA LYS A 203 -3.99 8.94 -4.56
C LYS A 203 -3.07 7.92 -3.90
N ALA A 204 -2.70 6.89 -4.66
CA ALA A 204 -1.60 5.98 -4.35
C ALA A 204 -1.68 5.30 -2.98
N PHE A 205 -2.87 5.11 -2.39
CA PHE A 205 -2.97 4.33 -1.16
C PHE A 205 -2.46 2.91 -1.35
N ASP A 206 -2.64 2.36 -2.53
CA ASP A 206 -1.87 1.26 -3.08
C ASP A 206 -0.54 1.82 -3.64
N ASN A 207 0.65 1.64 -2.95
CA ASN A 207 0.70 1.05 -1.59
C ASN A 207 1.38 2.01 -0.59
N ARG A 208 1.05 3.31 -0.66
CA ARG A 208 1.55 4.31 0.31
C ARG A 208 0.95 4.13 1.70
N ALA A 209 -0.19 3.41 1.81
CA ALA A 209 -0.73 2.98 3.09
C ALA A 209 0.18 1.94 3.77
N GLY A 210 0.68 0.95 3.02
CA GLY A 210 1.67 0.00 3.51
C GLY A 210 2.98 0.69 3.90
N VAL A 211 3.47 1.62 3.07
CA VAL A 211 4.66 2.45 3.39
C VAL A 211 4.46 3.26 4.67
N TYR A 212 3.31 3.90 4.83
CA TYR A 212 2.96 4.61 6.06
C TYR A 212 3.00 3.69 7.28
N CYS A 213 2.37 2.52 7.20
CA CYS A 213 2.39 1.53 8.27
C CYS A 213 3.82 1.07 8.59
N MET A 214 4.63 0.77 7.59
CA MET A 214 6.04 0.37 7.73
C MET A 214 6.85 1.43 8.50
N ILE A 215 6.72 2.70 8.13
CA ILE A 215 7.41 3.81 8.80
C ILE A 215 6.96 3.90 10.27
N GLN A 216 5.65 3.82 10.53
CA GLN A 216 5.11 3.91 11.89
C GLN A 216 5.56 2.75 12.77
N VAL A 217 5.59 1.52 12.23
CA VAL A 217 6.11 0.34 12.94
C VAL A 217 7.59 0.52 13.31
N MET A 218 8.42 0.96 12.37
CA MET A 218 9.85 1.19 12.63
C MET A 218 10.07 2.27 13.69
N LYS A 219 9.31 3.36 13.65
CA LYS A 219 9.37 4.43 14.66
C LYS A 219 8.93 3.94 16.04
N ALA A 220 7.84 3.17 16.10
CA ALA A 220 7.35 2.60 17.36
C ALA A 220 8.35 1.62 18.01
N LEU A 221 9.05 0.86 17.18
CA LEU A 221 10.04 -0.12 17.64
C LEU A 221 11.45 0.45 17.79
N ARG A 222 11.69 1.72 17.46
CA ARG A 222 13.04 2.31 17.43
C ARG A 222 13.85 2.03 18.70
N ASP A 223 13.27 2.33 19.85
CA ASP A 223 13.94 2.24 21.15
C ASP A 223 13.54 0.94 21.91
N THR A 224 12.76 0.07 21.31
CA THR A 224 12.27 -1.18 21.89
C THR A 224 13.20 -2.34 21.50
N PRO A 225 13.72 -3.14 22.43
CA PRO A 225 14.38 -4.39 22.10
C PRO A 225 13.43 -5.34 21.34
N ILE A 226 13.90 -5.93 20.25
CA ILE A 226 13.11 -6.86 19.44
C ILE A 226 13.79 -8.25 19.42
N PRO A 227 13.00 -9.34 19.36
CA PRO A 227 13.54 -10.72 19.40
C PRO A 227 14.04 -11.22 18.04
N CYS A 228 14.05 -10.40 17.02
CA CYS A 228 14.42 -10.75 15.65
C CYS A 228 15.25 -9.62 15.00
N THR A 229 15.95 -9.92 13.93
CA THR A 229 16.45 -8.87 13.03
C THR A 229 15.31 -8.45 12.11
N LEU A 230 14.93 -7.17 12.17
CA LEU A 230 13.85 -6.61 11.37
C LEU A 230 14.41 -5.82 10.19
N ARG A 231 14.03 -6.19 8.98
CA ARG A 231 14.35 -5.46 7.75
C ARG A 231 13.10 -4.85 7.17
N ALA A 232 12.93 -3.54 7.31
CA ALA A 232 11.89 -2.78 6.63
C ALA A 232 12.35 -2.46 5.20
N ILE A 233 11.59 -2.89 4.20
CA ILE A 233 11.97 -2.82 2.79
C ILE A 233 10.89 -2.09 2.00
N ALA A 234 11.23 -0.90 1.53
CA ALA A 234 10.43 -0.22 0.54
C ALA A 234 10.87 -0.68 -0.86
N THR A 235 10.06 -1.47 -1.53
CA THR A 235 10.34 -2.04 -2.84
C THR A 235 9.96 -1.09 -3.96
N VAL A 236 10.60 -1.26 -5.13
CA VAL A 236 10.31 -0.52 -6.36
C VAL A 236 9.59 -1.41 -7.36
N GLN A 237 8.85 -0.79 -8.30
CA GLN A 237 8.31 -1.45 -9.49
C GLN A 237 7.47 -2.72 -9.18
N GLU A 238 6.71 -2.70 -8.11
CA GLU A 238 5.76 -3.76 -7.81
C GLU A 238 4.67 -3.83 -8.88
N GLU A 239 4.09 -2.68 -9.22
CA GLU A 239 2.98 -2.47 -10.16
C GLU A 239 3.25 -2.97 -11.59
N VAL A 240 4.51 -3.18 -11.93
CA VAL A 240 4.94 -3.69 -13.24
C VAL A 240 5.60 -5.07 -13.16
N GLY A 241 5.27 -5.83 -12.11
CA GLY A 241 5.64 -7.24 -11.96
C GLY A 241 6.56 -7.57 -10.79
N THR A 242 6.36 -6.94 -9.62
CA THR A 242 7.08 -7.22 -8.35
C THR A 242 8.61 -7.20 -8.50
N ARG A 243 9.12 -6.30 -9.37
CA ARG A 243 10.53 -6.34 -9.80
C ARG A 243 11.50 -6.05 -8.67
N GLY A 244 11.15 -5.13 -7.78
CA GLY A 244 11.98 -4.79 -6.62
C GLY A 244 12.15 -5.97 -5.68
N ALA A 245 11.06 -6.63 -5.29
CA ALA A 245 11.09 -7.80 -4.42
C ALA A 245 11.85 -8.98 -5.07
N ARG A 246 11.64 -9.18 -6.37
CA ARG A 246 12.35 -10.22 -7.15
C ARG A 246 13.85 -9.93 -7.33
N ALA A 247 14.27 -8.68 -7.26
CA ALA A 247 15.68 -8.29 -7.40
C ALA A 247 16.45 -8.30 -6.06
N LEU A 248 15.83 -8.67 -4.95
CA LEU A 248 16.54 -8.88 -3.69
C LEU A 248 17.46 -10.10 -3.82
N GLN A 249 18.72 -9.91 -3.46
CA GLN A 249 19.76 -10.93 -3.65
C GLN A 249 19.59 -12.12 -2.71
N GLU A 250 20.22 -13.25 -3.03
CA GLU A 250 20.25 -14.47 -2.20
C GLU A 250 20.76 -14.23 -0.77
N SER A 251 21.61 -13.22 -0.55
CA SER A 251 22.07 -12.81 0.80
C SER A 251 20.94 -12.20 1.66
N PHE A 252 19.78 -12.02 1.06
CA PHE A 252 18.62 -11.38 1.69
C PHE A 252 17.48 -12.39 1.95
N VAL A 253 17.73 -13.63 2.22
CA VAL A 253 16.66 -14.60 2.52
C VAL A 253 16.13 -14.35 3.94
N PRO A 254 14.86 -13.91 4.13
CA PRO A 254 14.27 -13.79 5.45
C PRO A 254 13.80 -15.16 5.96
N ASP A 255 13.63 -15.29 7.26
CA ASP A 255 12.97 -16.43 7.87
C ASP A 255 11.45 -16.32 7.80
N TYR A 256 10.92 -15.10 7.87
CA TYR A 256 9.51 -14.75 7.71
C TYR A 256 9.37 -13.44 6.95
N ALA A 257 8.26 -13.31 6.22
CA ALA A 257 7.94 -12.06 5.55
C ALA A 257 6.53 -11.57 5.92
N VAL A 258 6.45 -10.28 6.23
CA VAL A 258 5.20 -9.54 6.46
C VAL A 258 5.09 -8.49 5.37
N ILE A 259 4.15 -8.67 4.47
CA ILE A 259 3.90 -7.72 3.39
C ILE A 259 2.78 -6.79 3.83
N LEU A 260 3.09 -5.51 3.94
CA LEU A 260 2.11 -4.46 4.21
C LEU A 260 1.56 -3.96 2.88
N GLU A 261 0.23 -3.98 2.74
CA GLU A 261 -0.42 -3.77 1.45
C GLU A 261 -1.70 -2.93 1.59
N ALA A 262 -2.23 -2.43 0.47
CA ALA A 262 -3.52 -1.73 0.42
C ALA A 262 -4.49 -2.40 -0.57
N PRO A 263 -4.98 -3.61 -0.24
CA PRO A 263 -5.84 -4.37 -1.12
C PRO A 263 -7.22 -3.73 -1.30
N PRO A 264 -7.95 -4.11 -2.37
CA PRO A 264 -9.28 -3.61 -2.62
C PRO A 264 -10.23 -3.93 -1.46
N ALA A 265 -11.03 -2.94 -1.06
CA ALA A 265 -12.16 -3.14 -0.19
C ALA A 265 -13.37 -3.68 -0.98
N ASP A 266 -14.14 -4.57 -0.35
CA ASP A 266 -15.31 -5.22 -0.94
C ASP A 266 -16.63 -4.67 -0.35
N ASP A 267 -16.65 -3.44 0.10
CA ASP A 267 -17.80 -2.81 0.74
C ASP A 267 -18.45 -1.71 -0.12
N THR A 268 -18.22 -1.76 -1.42
CA THR A 268 -18.85 -0.87 -2.39
C THR A 268 -20.28 -1.31 -2.72
N PHE A 269 -21.05 -0.42 -3.37
CA PHE A 269 -22.43 -0.69 -3.75
C PHE A 269 -22.58 -2.01 -4.55
N GLY A 270 -23.55 -2.83 -4.17
CA GLY A 270 -23.80 -4.11 -4.82
C GLY A 270 -23.03 -5.31 -4.25
N GLN A 271 -22.06 -5.10 -3.39
CA GLN A 271 -21.31 -6.18 -2.73
C GLN A 271 -22.02 -6.64 -1.46
N SER A 272 -22.17 -7.95 -1.26
CA SER A 272 -22.86 -8.51 -0.10
C SER A 272 -22.37 -9.91 0.28
N GLY A 273 -22.72 -10.39 1.46
CA GLY A 273 -22.48 -11.74 1.93
C GLY A 273 -20.98 -12.08 2.03
N VAL A 274 -20.65 -13.31 1.71
CA VAL A 274 -19.27 -13.87 1.80
C VAL A 274 -18.26 -13.20 0.85
N CYS A 275 -18.72 -12.40 -0.11
CA CYS A 275 -17.84 -11.65 -0.99
C CYS A 275 -17.30 -10.37 -0.33
N ARG A 276 -17.86 -9.94 0.79
CA ARG A 276 -17.36 -8.79 1.56
C ARG A 276 -16.29 -9.22 2.54
N GLN A 277 -15.08 -9.37 2.07
CA GLN A 277 -13.95 -9.81 2.88
C GLN A 277 -13.09 -8.66 3.41
N GLY A 278 -13.16 -7.47 2.80
CA GLY A 278 -12.44 -6.28 3.23
C GLY A 278 -13.40 -5.08 3.34
N VAL A 279 -13.71 -4.66 4.56
CA VAL A 279 -14.65 -3.58 4.86
C VAL A 279 -13.91 -2.47 5.58
N LEU A 280 -14.05 -1.22 5.13
CA LEU A 280 -13.43 -0.06 5.75
C LEU A 280 -13.90 0.11 7.22
N GLY A 281 -12.94 0.31 8.12
CA GLY A 281 -13.18 0.51 9.56
C GLY A 281 -13.47 -0.78 10.33
N LYS A 282 -13.15 -1.94 9.74
CA LYS A 282 -13.26 -3.26 10.38
C LYS A 282 -11.92 -3.91 10.69
N GLY A 283 -10.84 -3.16 10.53
CA GLY A 283 -9.49 -3.62 10.82
C GLY A 283 -8.74 -4.12 9.60
N VAL A 284 -7.50 -4.50 9.83
CA VAL A 284 -6.57 -4.97 8.81
C VAL A 284 -7.05 -6.27 8.17
N GLN A 285 -6.89 -6.41 6.85
CA GLN A 285 -7.07 -7.69 6.16
C GLN A 285 -5.86 -8.60 6.46
N VAL A 286 -6.11 -9.80 6.94
CA VAL A 286 -5.13 -10.88 7.06
C VAL A 286 -5.34 -11.82 5.88
N ARG A 287 -4.48 -11.75 4.88
CA ARG A 287 -4.65 -12.47 3.63
C ARG A 287 -4.08 -13.88 3.76
N LEU A 288 -4.97 -14.88 3.71
CA LEU A 288 -4.61 -16.30 3.80
C LEU A 288 -4.20 -16.87 2.44
N PHE A 289 -4.73 -16.29 1.36
CA PHE A 289 -4.49 -16.71 -0.01
C PHE A 289 -4.69 -15.58 -1.01
N ASP A 290 -3.80 -15.51 -1.99
CA ASP A 290 -4.02 -14.91 -3.29
C ASP A 290 -3.32 -15.76 -4.39
N PRO A 291 -3.51 -15.48 -5.69
CA PRO A 291 -2.91 -16.28 -6.76
C PRO A 291 -1.37 -16.37 -6.73
N THR A 292 -0.69 -15.53 -5.98
CA THR A 292 0.77 -15.45 -5.91
C THR A 292 1.35 -15.98 -4.60
N ASN A 293 0.52 -16.13 -3.55
CA ASN A 293 0.97 -16.59 -2.23
C ASN A 293 -0.11 -17.39 -1.49
N ILE A 294 0.33 -18.48 -0.85
CA ILE A 294 -0.46 -19.24 0.12
C ILE A 294 0.24 -19.08 1.46
N THR A 295 -0.38 -18.38 2.40
CA THR A 295 0.16 -18.30 3.76
C THR A 295 0.12 -19.68 4.42
N PRO A 296 1.24 -20.21 4.97
CA PRO A 296 1.20 -21.46 5.72
C PRO A 296 0.18 -21.40 6.85
N PRO A 297 -0.66 -22.45 7.04
CA PRO A 297 -1.74 -22.44 8.02
C PRO A 297 -1.27 -22.11 9.44
N GLU A 298 -0.16 -22.66 9.87
CA GLU A 298 0.41 -22.43 11.21
C GLU A 298 0.83 -20.96 11.41
N PHE A 299 1.34 -20.33 10.36
CA PHE A 299 1.70 -18.90 10.41
C PHE A 299 0.46 -18.02 10.39
N ALA A 300 -0.55 -18.39 9.59
CA ALA A 300 -1.83 -17.68 9.56
C ALA A 300 -2.53 -17.73 10.94
N ASP A 301 -2.60 -18.92 11.54
CA ASP A 301 -3.20 -19.13 12.86
C ASP A 301 -2.45 -18.34 13.94
N PHE A 302 -1.11 -18.34 13.90
CA PHE A 302 -0.28 -17.56 14.81
C PHE A 302 -0.61 -16.04 14.73
N VAL A 303 -0.74 -15.49 13.52
CA VAL A 303 -1.08 -14.07 13.33
C VAL A 303 -2.48 -13.76 13.83
N LEU A 304 -3.46 -14.64 13.56
CA LEU A 304 -4.84 -14.47 14.03
C LEU A 304 -4.96 -14.61 15.57
N GLU A 305 -4.18 -15.52 16.19
CA GLU A 305 -4.09 -15.61 17.65
C GLU A 305 -3.53 -14.35 18.29
N ILE A 306 -2.49 -13.74 17.68
CA ILE A 306 -1.95 -12.46 18.13
C ILE A 306 -3.02 -11.38 18.05
N ALA A 307 -3.71 -11.26 16.92
CA ALA A 307 -4.78 -10.29 16.76
C ALA A 307 -5.87 -10.46 17.83
N GLN A 308 -6.29 -11.68 18.08
CA GLN A 308 -7.28 -12.00 19.12
C GLN A 308 -6.77 -11.65 20.53
N ARG A 309 -5.54 -12.06 20.88
CA ARG A 309 -4.93 -11.83 22.20
C ARG A 309 -4.81 -10.36 22.54
N HIS A 310 -4.49 -9.54 21.55
CA HIS A 310 -4.29 -8.10 21.71
C HIS A 310 -5.53 -7.27 21.32
N HIS A 311 -6.68 -7.93 21.05
CA HIS A 311 -7.93 -7.29 20.65
C HIS A 311 -7.80 -6.36 19.42
N ILE A 312 -6.94 -6.73 18.48
CA ILE A 312 -6.70 -5.96 17.25
C ILE A 312 -7.74 -6.36 16.20
N PRO A 313 -8.54 -5.42 15.70
CA PRO A 313 -9.53 -5.72 14.66
C PRO A 313 -8.85 -6.23 13.38
N CYS A 314 -9.27 -7.39 12.89
CA CYS A 314 -8.76 -7.96 11.64
C CYS A 314 -9.82 -8.71 10.86
N GLN A 315 -9.57 -8.91 9.57
CA GLN A 315 -10.49 -9.54 8.62
C GLN A 315 -9.74 -10.60 7.82
N PRO A 316 -9.89 -11.91 8.11
CA PRO A 316 -9.30 -12.97 7.28
C PRO A 316 -9.85 -12.92 5.85
N THR A 317 -8.97 -12.99 4.85
CA THR A 317 -9.34 -12.88 3.44
C THR A 317 -8.72 -13.98 2.57
N VAL A 318 -9.50 -14.41 1.57
CA VAL A 318 -9.09 -15.35 0.52
C VAL A 318 -9.42 -14.71 -0.82
N ARG A 319 -8.41 -14.30 -1.59
CA ARG A 319 -8.55 -13.50 -2.81
C ARG A 319 -8.36 -14.36 -4.06
N ARG A 320 -9.27 -14.19 -5.04
CA ARG A 320 -9.19 -14.90 -6.33
C ARG A 320 -8.28 -14.21 -7.35
N THR A 321 -7.99 -12.95 -7.15
CA THR A 321 -7.24 -12.09 -8.08
C THR A 321 -6.33 -11.14 -7.31
N GLY A 322 -5.37 -10.55 -8.01
CA GLY A 322 -4.34 -9.70 -7.44
C GLY A 322 -3.14 -10.51 -6.98
N GLY A 323 -2.02 -9.86 -6.88
CA GLY A 323 -0.78 -10.39 -6.34
C GLY A 323 -0.12 -9.30 -5.51
N THR A 324 0.99 -9.59 -4.87
CA THR A 324 1.78 -8.66 -4.07
C THR A 324 3.25 -9.07 -4.12
N ASP A 325 4.10 -8.33 -3.46
CA ASP A 325 5.51 -8.70 -3.28
C ASP A 325 5.71 -10.06 -2.56
N ALA A 326 4.66 -10.62 -1.93
CA ALA A 326 4.69 -11.99 -1.43
C ALA A 326 4.98 -13.02 -2.54
N ALA A 327 4.72 -12.69 -3.80
CA ALA A 327 5.10 -13.50 -4.96
C ALA A 327 6.61 -13.85 -5.01
N ALA A 328 7.45 -13.07 -4.34
CA ALA A 328 8.88 -13.32 -4.25
C ALA A 328 9.26 -14.43 -3.25
N SER A 329 8.35 -14.85 -2.35
CA SER A 329 8.66 -15.78 -1.25
C SER A 329 9.23 -17.11 -1.73
N TYR A 330 8.63 -17.72 -2.75
CA TYR A 330 9.09 -18.99 -3.30
C TYR A 330 10.33 -18.87 -4.19
N PRO A 331 10.35 -18.01 -5.21
CA PRO A 331 11.47 -17.99 -6.16
C PRO A 331 12.73 -17.28 -5.61
N GLN A 332 12.60 -16.29 -4.74
CA GLN A 332 13.72 -15.49 -4.26
C GLN A 332 14.03 -15.70 -2.77
N TRP A 333 13.03 -16.01 -1.94
CA TRP A 333 13.18 -16.12 -0.48
C TRP A 333 13.10 -17.59 0.00
N HIS A 334 13.37 -18.54 -0.88
CA HIS A 334 13.46 -19.99 -0.60
C HIS A 334 12.23 -20.56 0.12
N GLY A 335 11.04 -20.03 -0.17
CA GLY A 335 9.81 -20.45 0.47
C GLY A 335 9.62 -19.92 1.88
N ALA A 336 10.22 -18.78 2.22
CA ALA A 336 9.99 -18.12 3.51
C ALA A 336 8.49 -17.92 3.76
N PRO A 337 7.94 -18.38 4.90
CA PRO A 337 6.56 -18.15 5.27
C PRO A 337 6.21 -16.66 5.17
N SER A 338 5.20 -16.36 4.36
CA SER A 338 4.83 -14.97 4.06
C SER A 338 3.36 -14.74 4.36
N ILE A 339 3.04 -13.58 4.95
CA ILE A 339 1.68 -13.13 5.19
C ILE A 339 1.51 -11.70 4.68
N VAL A 340 0.33 -11.42 4.12
CA VAL A 340 -0.04 -10.08 3.68
C VAL A 340 -1.00 -9.47 4.68
N LEU A 341 -0.63 -8.34 5.25
CA LEU A 341 -1.45 -7.50 6.14
C LEU A 341 -1.88 -6.27 5.36
N GLY A 342 -3.16 -6.19 5.02
CA GLY A 342 -3.66 -5.21 4.07
C GLY A 342 -4.60 -4.18 4.69
N VAL A 343 -4.38 -2.89 4.38
CA VAL A 343 -5.31 -1.81 4.71
C VAL A 343 -6.42 -1.76 3.67
N PRO A 344 -7.68 -2.11 3.99
CA PRO A 344 -8.75 -2.08 3.01
C PRO A 344 -8.87 -0.71 2.34
N THR A 345 -8.82 -0.67 1.02
CA THR A 345 -8.87 0.58 0.26
C THR A 345 -9.86 0.47 -0.87
N ARG A 346 -10.83 1.40 -0.94
CA ARG A 346 -11.77 1.49 -2.07
C ARG A 346 -11.09 2.16 -3.26
N TYR A 347 -11.45 1.71 -4.47
CA TYR A 347 -11.07 2.34 -5.74
C TYR A 347 -9.56 2.37 -5.99
N ILE A 348 -8.80 1.36 -5.52
CA ILE A 348 -7.41 1.21 -5.94
C ILE A 348 -7.31 1.11 -7.46
N HIS A 349 -6.12 1.34 -8.01
CA HIS A 349 -5.88 1.39 -9.46
C HIS A 349 -6.75 2.44 -10.19
N SER A 350 -7.00 3.55 -9.49
CA SER A 350 -7.63 4.76 -10.02
C SER A 350 -6.95 6.01 -9.44
N HIS A 351 -7.42 7.20 -9.83
CA HIS A 351 -6.86 8.47 -9.33
C HIS A 351 -7.11 8.70 -7.85
N ASN A 352 -8.18 8.14 -7.30
CA ASN A 352 -8.62 8.38 -5.93
C ASN A 352 -8.94 7.07 -5.22
N GLY A 353 -8.28 6.80 -4.11
CA GLY A 353 -8.66 5.77 -3.16
C GLY A 353 -9.37 6.35 -1.94
N ILE A 354 -10.05 5.51 -1.17
CA ILE A 354 -10.62 5.84 0.13
C ILE A 354 -10.22 4.78 1.13
N LEU A 355 -9.65 5.21 2.26
CA LEU A 355 -9.30 4.33 3.39
C LEU A 355 -9.86 4.86 4.72
N ASP A 356 -9.75 4.04 5.75
CA ASP A 356 -10.07 4.39 7.14
C ASP A 356 -8.79 4.35 7.99
N GLU A 357 -8.52 5.42 8.75
CA GLU A 357 -7.31 5.50 9.58
C GLU A 357 -7.26 4.44 10.69
N ARG A 358 -8.42 3.91 11.12
CA ARG A 358 -8.48 2.82 12.11
C ARG A 358 -7.94 1.50 11.56
N ASP A 359 -8.08 1.28 10.26
CA ASP A 359 -7.52 0.10 9.59
C ASP A 359 -6.01 0.21 9.45
N LEU A 360 -5.48 1.44 9.21
CA LEU A 360 -4.03 1.73 9.29
C LEU A 360 -3.50 1.38 10.68
N GLN A 361 -4.18 1.86 11.73
CA GLN A 361 -3.77 1.58 13.12
C GLN A 361 -3.78 0.07 13.41
N SER A 362 -4.82 -0.63 12.97
CA SER A 362 -4.89 -2.10 13.14
C SER A 362 -3.74 -2.83 12.45
N ALA A 363 -3.33 -2.38 11.26
CA ALA A 363 -2.19 -2.94 10.54
C ALA A 363 -0.87 -2.69 11.26
N ILE A 364 -0.68 -1.48 11.80
CA ILE A 364 0.49 -1.12 12.60
C ILE A 364 0.56 -1.96 13.87
N ASP A 365 -0.52 -2.00 14.64
CA ASP A 365 -0.57 -2.71 15.92
C ASP A 365 -0.33 -4.21 15.74
N LEU A 366 -0.98 -4.82 14.74
CA LEU A 366 -0.79 -6.25 14.45
C LEU A 366 0.65 -6.55 14.04
N THR A 367 1.25 -5.71 13.20
CA THR A 367 2.63 -5.87 12.76
C THR A 367 3.61 -5.74 13.92
N ILE A 368 3.43 -4.76 14.81
CA ILE A 368 4.26 -4.59 16.02
C ILE A 368 4.16 -5.84 16.89
N GLN A 369 2.94 -6.29 17.17
CA GLN A 369 2.73 -7.45 18.04
C GLN A 369 3.28 -8.74 17.40
N LEU A 370 3.18 -8.90 16.10
CA LEU A 370 3.78 -10.01 15.36
C LEU A 370 5.31 -10.02 15.52
N ILE A 371 5.97 -8.87 15.29
CA ILE A 371 7.43 -8.73 15.43
C ILE A 371 7.88 -9.03 16.86
N LEU A 372 7.18 -8.50 17.87
CA LEU A 372 7.53 -8.71 19.28
C LEU A 372 7.32 -10.13 19.78
N ASN A 373 6.54 -10.95 19.10
CA ASN A 373 6.23 -12.32 19.46
C ASN A 373 6.97 -13.39 18.61
N ILE A 374 7.74 -12.98 17.58
CA ILE A 374 8.57 -13.90 16.79
C ILE A 374 9.91 -14.10 17.51
N ASP A 375 10.16 -15.31 17.96
CA ASP A 375 11.43 -15.71 18.58
C ASP A 375 11.92 -17.05 18.04
N SER A 376 13.15 -17.41 18.37
CA SER A 376 13.78 -18.63 17.87
C SER A 376 13.08 -19.93 18.28
N ALA A 377 12.34 -19.95 19.36
CA ALA A 377 11.54 -21.10 19.78
C ALA A 377 10.27 -21.23 18.94
N ARG A 378 9.62 -20.08 18.68
CA ARG A 378 8.40 -20.02 17.86
C ARG A 378 8.70 -20.30 16.40
N GLU A 379 9.88 -19.88 15.89
CA GLU A 379 10.32 -20.14 14.52
C GLU A 379 10.21 -21.62 14.14
N LYS A 380 10.66 -22.53 15.02
CA LYS A 380 10.63 -23.97 14.74
C LYS A 380 9.21 -24.53 14.56
N ASP A 381 8.25 -23.98 15.28
CA ASP A 381 6.85 -24.42 15.22
C ASP A 381 6.11 -23.88 14.01
N LEU A 382 6.47 -22.67 13.53
CA LEU A 382 5.83 -22.02 12.40
C LEU A 382 6.30 -22.50 11.02
N ARG A 383 7.42 -23.23 10.96
CA ARG A 383 7.97 -23.79 9.71
C ARG A 383 7.48 -25.21 9.38
N LYS A 384 6.79 -25.87 10.30
CA LYS A 384 6.24 -27.23 10.12
C LYS A 384 4.87 -27.17 9.46
#